data_86c531c74a930ec795bac0d166647a89
#
_entry.id   86c531c74a930ec795bac0d166647a89
#
_cell.length_a   1.000
_cell.length_b   1.000
_cell.length_c   1.000
_cell.angle_alpha   90.00
_cell.angle_beta   90.00
_cell.angle_gamma   90.00
#
_symmetry.space_group_name_H-M   'P 1'
#
loop_
_entity.id
_entity.type
_entity.pdbx_description
1 polymer ?
#
loop_
_entity_poly.entity_id
_entity_poly.type
_entity_poly.pdbx_seq_one_letter_code
_entity_poly.pdbx_strand_id
1 'polypeptide(L)' 'MYDADTGFPEYGRQCDLKEPWRGYRRGTVVGRNGYRFIIEVSSGATIELYEDEIEFD' A
#
# COMPACT_ATOMS: atom_id res chain seq x y z
N MET A 1 -3.06 -16.02 13.12
CA MET A 1 -2.59 -14.65 13.37
C MET A 1 -2.03 -14.05 12.09
N TYR A 2 -2.32 -12.82 11.88
CA TYR A 2 -1.85 -12.13 10.69
C TYR A 2 -0.53 -11.44 10.99
N ASP A 3 0.50 -11.77 10.24
CA ASP A 3 1.79 -11.11 10.36
C ASP A 3 2.01 -10.28 9.11
N ALA A 4 2.12 -8.98 9.29
CA ALA A 4 2.50 -8.13 8.19
C ALA A 4 3.92 -8.48 7.77
N ASP A 5 4.09 -8.84 6.52
CA ASP A 5 5.40 -9.11 5.99
C ASP A 5 6.10 -7.78 5.75
N THR A 6 7.12 -7.48 6.56
CA THR A 6 7.88 -6.25 6.44
C THR A 6 9.28 -6.49 5.86
N GLY A 7 9.57 -7.73 5.49
CA GLY A 7 10.89 -8.09 4.96
C GLY A 7 11.00 -8.02 3.45
N PHE A 8 10.07 -7.36 2.76
CA PHE A 8 10.08 -7.27 1.32
C PHE A 8 10.57 -5.89 0.87
N PRO A 9 11.09 -5.77 -0.38
CA PRO A 9 11.74 -4.52 -0.81
C PRO A 9 10.83 -3.30 -0.84
N GLU A 10 9.54 -3.47 -1.03
CA GLU A 10 8.61 -2.36 -1.17
C GLU A 10 8.15 -1.79 0.17
N TYR A 11 8.50 -2.43 1.27
CA TYR A 11 8.06 -1.96 2.59
C TYR A 11 8.59 -0.56 2.86
N GLY A 12 7.69 0.33 3.26
CA GLY A 12 8.05 1.71 3.58
C GLY A 12 8.13 2.65 2.38
N ARG A 13 7.99 2.12 1.17
CA ARG A 13 8.05 2.96 -0.02
C ARG A 13 6.74 3.69 -0.21
N GLN A 14 6.83 4.89 -0.76
CA GLN A 14 5.65 5.65 -1.14
C GLN A 14 5.23 5.28 -2.55
N CYS A 15 3.95 5.35 -2.79
CA CYS A 15 3.40 5.02 -4.10
C CYS A 15 2.23 5.93 -4.43
N ASP A 16 1.94 6.01 -5.72
CA ASP A 16 0.74 6.68 -6.21
C ASP A 16 -0.34 5.64 -6.47
N LEU A 17 -1.56 5.99 -6.11
CA LEU A 17 -2.71 5.13 -6.41
C LEU A 17 -3.19 5.48 -7.81
N LYS A 18 -3.28 4.47 -8.68
CA LYS A 18 -3.75 4.71 -10.06
C LYS A 18 -5.18 5.22 -10.08
N GLU A 19 -5.98 4.73 -9.13
CA GLU A 19 -7.31 5.27 -8.90
C GLU A 19 -7.37 5.84 -7.50
N PRO A 20 -7.72 7.13 -7.35
CA PRO A 20 -7.82 7.72 -6.01
C PRO A 20 -8.82 6.95 -5.16
N TRP A 21 -8.46 6.74 -3.89
CA TRP A 21 -9.34 6.09 -2.93
C TRP A 21 -9.82 7.15 -1.96
N ARG A 22 -11.11 7.46 -2.02
CA ARG A 22 -11.72 8.49 -1.15
C ARG A 22 -10.95 9.82 -1.21
N GLY A 23 -10.47 10.16 -2.40
CA GLY A 23 -9.71 11.39 -2.59
C GLY A 23 -8.22 11.29 -2.32
N TYR A 24 -7.77 10.19 -1.74
CA TYR A 24 -6.33 9.98 -1.50
C TYR A 24 -5.69 9.45 -2.78
N ARG A 25 -4.56 10.03 -3.14
CA ARG A 25 -3.84 9.65 -4.35
C ARG A 25 -2.51 8.99 -4.06
N ARG A 26 -2.04 9.09 -2.84
CA ARG A 26 -0.74 8.54 -2.45
C ARG A 26 -0.89 7.77 -1.16
N GLY A 27 0.03 6.84 -0.97
CA GLY A 27 0.09 6.08 0.26
C GLY A 27 1.46 5.52 0.48
N THR A 28 1.63 4.85 1.60
CA THR A 28 2.89 4.23 1.98
C THR A 28 2.64 2.74 2.19
N VAL A 29 3.53 1.92 1.67
CA VAL A 29 3.41 0.47 1.84
C VAL A 29 3.80 0.13 3.27
N VAL A 30 2.84 -0.41 4.03
CA VAL A 30 3.05 -0.77 5.43
C VAL A 30 2.94 -2.27 5.67
N GLY A 31 2.63 -3.04 4.63
CA GLY A 31 2.56 -4.48 4.77
C GLY A 31 2.23 -5.14 3.45
N ARG A 32 2.07 -6.45 3.52
CA ARG A 32 1.78 -7.24 2.34
C ARG A 32 0.92 -8.43 2.76
N ASN A 33 -0.06 -8.76 1.95
CA ASN A 33 -0.95 -9.88 2.20
C ASN A 33 -1.08 -10.65 0.89
N GLY A 34 -0.27 -11.71 0.72
CA GLY A 34 -0.22 -12.45 -0.53
C GLY A 34 0.28 -11.59 -1.66
N TYR A 35 -0.53 -11.41 -2.68
CA TYR A 35 -0.18 -10.59 -3.84
C TYR A 35 -0.63 -9.15 -3.70
N ARG A 36 -1.20 -8.78 -2.56
CA ARG A 36 -1.70 -7.42 -2.33
C ARG A 36 -0.81 -6.70 -1.35
N PHE A 37 -0.58 -5.43 -1.64
CA PHE A 37 0.13 -4.56 -0.71
C PHE A 37 -0.87 -3.88 0.21
N ILE A 38 -0.49 -3.71 1.46
CA ILE A 38 -1.27 -2.96 2.42
C ILE A 38 -0.74 -1.54 2.38
N ILE A 39 -1.60 -0.61 2.02
CA ILE A 39 -1.23 0.78 1.79
C ILE A 39 -1.90 1.64 2.85
N GLU A 40 -1.11 2.44 3.53
CA GLU A 40 -1.63 3.40 4.51
C GLU A 40 -1.72 4.77 3.86
N VAL A 41 -2.89 5.39 3.97
CA VAL A 41 -3.10 6.76 3.49
C VAL A 41 -2.95 7.74 4.63
N SER A 42 -2.96 9.05 4.33
CA SER A 42 -2.59 10.06 5.31
C SER A 42 -3.52 10.12 6.53
N SER A 43 -4.73 9.63 6.41
CA SER A 43 -5.65 9.58 7.56
C SER A 43 -5.34 8.46 8.53
N GLY A 44 -4.41 7.56 8.16
CA GLY A 44 -4.13 6.37 8.94
C GLY A 44 -4.93 5.15 8.53
N ALA A 45 -5.87 5.30 7.61
CA ALA A 45 -6.61 4.15 7.10
C ALA A 45 -5.72 3.32 6.19
N THR A 46 -5.97 2.01 6.18
CA THR A 46 -5.22 1.10 5.32
C THR A 46 -6.16 0.44 4.32
N ILE A 47 -5.63 0.21 3.12
CA ILE A 47 -6.35 -0.47 2.05
C ILE A 47 -5.41 -1.50 1.43
N GLU A 48 -5.98 -2.51 0.77
CA GLU A 48 -5.20 -3.54 0.10
C GLU A 48 -5.35 -3.37 -1.39
N LEU A 49 -4.22 -3.27 -2.09
CA LEU A 49 -4.20 -3.05 -3.53
C LEU A 49 -3.19 -3.99 -4.16
N TYR A 50 -3.49 -4.42 -5.38
CA TYR A 50 -2.55 -5.21 -6.17
C TYR A 50 -1.45 -4.31 -6.72
N GLU A 51 -0.35 -4.94 -7.09
CA GLU A 51 0.81 -4.21 -7.62
C GLU A 51 0.46 -3.35 -8.83
N ASP A 52 -0.43 -3.84 -9.68
CA ASP A 52 -0.81 -3.11 -10.89
C ASP A 52 -1.79 -1.98 -10.63
N GLU A 53 -2.24 -1.81 -9.38
CA GLU A 53 -3.13 -0.72 -9.00
C GLU A 53 -2.37 0.47 -8.41
N ILE A 54 -1.06 0.35 -8.29
CA ILE A 54 -0.22 1.40 -7.71
C ILE A 54 1.01 1.61 -8.56
N GLU A 55 1.65 2.78 -8.39
CA GLU A 55 2.94 3.07 -9.02
C GLU A 55 3.89 3.54 -7.94
N PHE A 56 5.02 2.89 -7.85
CA PHE A 56 6.06 3.31 -6.91
C PHE A 56 6.80 4.53 -7.43
N ASP A 57 7.25 5.35 -6.49
CA ASP A 57 8.08 6.52 -6.81
C ASP A 57 9.41 6.08 -7.43
#